data_2c66bcfbab5fe444c63f7ed0a0ce18a2
#
_entry.id   2c66bcfbab5fe444c63f7ed0a0ce18a2
#
_cell.length_a   1.000
_cell.length_b   1.000
_cell.length_c   1.000
_cell.angle_alpha   90.00
_cell.angle_beta   90.00
_cell.angle_gamma   90.00
#
_symmetry.space_group_name_H-M   'P 1'
#
loop_
_entity.id
_entity.type
_entity.pdbx_description
1 polymer ?
#
loop_
_entity_poly.entity_id
_entity_poly.type
_entity_poly.pdbx_seq_one_letter_code
_entity_poly.pdbx_strand_id
1 'polypeptide(L)'
;GIATLLKLNAQETRMITPIAKSLIGKRSAVVLKTPGGNVQENVLPAGEIYFKAEKNRSINIDEGAEKIMQTVSDAGEIYDIQGQTDTNIGNMFANIRNGMAKLDDTTEDIHITDLLAVDTMAPVLISGALAGETCLEKAVGIAAMVKTGHLPMQKIADKLKTELKIDVVVAGVEAVMASLGAVTTPGTQLPLAILDMGGGSTDAALITEDGKVAITHQAGAGELVSMLIQTELGLSDRHIAEQIKKYPLAKVESLFHMRMENGQITFMEGSIEPRFYGRVVMLSESGFIRIEEEIPMEKIVQVRREAKQKVFVTNALRALEKVAQHHNLNNISNVVLVGGSAEDFEIPEMLMEEFAKYQIVCGRGNIRGLEGPRNAVATGLVVSYIGEER
;
A
#
# COMPACT_ATOMS: atom_id res chain seq x y z
N GLY A 1 15.80 1.77 -16.94
CA GLY A 1 14.70 2.41 -17.70
C GLY A 1 15.17 3.56 -18.53
N ILE A 2 15.34 4.77 -17.99
CA ILE A 2 15.70 5.99 -18.77
C ILE A 2 17.03 5.83 -19.51
N ALA A 3 18.06 5.29 -18.84
CA ALA A 3 19.38 5.06 -19.47
C ALA A 3 19.29 4.13 -20.69
N THR A 4 18.47 3.09 -20.62
CA THR A 4 18.24 2.14 -21.71
C THR A 4 17.44 2.79 -22.84
N LEU A 5 16.38 3.56 -22.50
CA LEU A 5 15.53 4.24 -23.47
C LEU A 5 16.31 5.29 -24.28
N LEU A 6 17.18 6.05 -23.60
CA LEU A 6 18.02 7.10 -24.21
C LEU A 6 19.36 6.57 -24.75
N LYS A 7 19.60 5.26 -24.65
CA LYS A 7 20.85 4.61 -25.11
C LYS A 7 22.11 5.26 -24.51
N LEU A 8 22.06 5.63 -23.24
CA LEU A 8 23.16 6.29 -22.56
C LEU A 8 24.32 5.31 -22.29
N ASN A 9 25.55 5.80 -22.42
CA ASN A 9 26.73 5.05 -22.02
C ASN A 9 26.88 5.00 -20.49
N ALA A 10 27.84 4.23 -19.98
CA ALA A 10 28.05 4.03 -18.56
C ALA A 10 28.40 5.32 -17.79
N GLN A 11 29.14 6.25 -18.42
CA GLN A 11 29.50 7.52 -17.82
C GLN A 11 28.29 8.46 -17.75
N GLU A 12 27.51 8.55 -18.80
CA GLU A 12 26.27 9.30 -18.86
C GLU A 12 25.24 8.78 -17.88
N THR A 13 25.11 7.45 -17.77
CA THR A 13 24.21 6.82 -16.78
C THR A 13 24.60 7.17 -15.35
N ARG A 14 25.92 7.21 -15.04
CA ARG A 14 26.42 7.63 -13.71
C ARG A 14 26.11 9.09 -13.40
N MET A 15 26.16 9.97 -14.39
CA MET A 15 25.84 11.41 -14.22
C MET A 15 24.33 11.62 -14.00
N ILE A 16 23.49 10.88 -14.70
CA ILE A 16 22.02 11.04 -14.63
C ILE A 16 21.42 10.44 -13.38
N THR A 17 22.00 9.33 -12.88
CA THR A 17 21.44 8.61 -11.72
C THR A 17 21.31 9.48 -10.47
N PRO A 18 22.30 10.30 -10.07
CA PRO A 18 22.16 11.22 -8.94
C PRO A 18 21.08 12.28 -9.20
N ILE A 19 21.07 12.88 -10.40
CA ILE A 19 20.09 13.92 -10.75
C ILE A 19 18.66 13.37 -10.70
N ALA A 20 18.41 12.19 -11.28
CA ALA A 20 17.11 11.54 -11.25
C ALA A 20 16.68 11.18 -9.82
N LYS A 21 17.63 10.78 -8.94
CA LYS A 21 17.35 10.50 -7.53
C LYS A 21 17.10 11.77 -6.71
N SER A 22 17.76 12.89 -7.03
CA SER A 22 17.60 14.17 -6.31
C SER A 22 16.22 14.80 -6.48
N LEU A 23 15.43 14.32 -7.45
CA LEU A 23 14.13 14.90 -7.82
C LEU A 23 12.95 13.99 -7.47
N ILE A 24 13.21 12.88 -6.74
CA ILE A 24 12.14 11.97 -6.29
C ILE A 24 11.17 12.71 -5.37
N GLY A 25 9.89 12.64 -5.70
CA GLY A 25 8.77 13.11 -4.91
C GLY A 25 8.31 14.54 -5.19
N LYS A 26 9.16 15.44 -5.68
CA LYS A 26 8.75 16.80 -6.06
C LYS A 26 8.72 17.00 -7.57
N ARG A 27 9.63 16.36 -8.29
CA ARG A 27 9.82 16.54 -9.72
C ARG A 27 10.25 15.24 -10.36
N SER A 28 9.82 14.96 -11.59
CA SER A 28 10.49 13.97 -12.45
C SER A 28 11.48 14.69 -13.35
N ALA A 29 12.73 14.29 -13.29
CA ALA A 29 13.73 14.77 -14.23
C ALA A 29 13.93 13.75 -15.35
N VAL A 30 13.84 14.21 -16.58
CA VAL A 30 14.37 13.50 -17.75
C VAL A 30 15.55 14.31 -18.25
N VAL A 31 16.76 13.73 -18.14
CA VAL A 31 17.95 14.35 -18.67
C VAL A 31 18.14 13.86 -20.11
N LEU A 32 18.04 14.78 -21.06
CA LEU A 32 18.26 14.52 -22.48
C LEU A 32 19.65 15.03 -22.87
N LYS A 33 20.48 14.14 -23.42
CA LYS A 33 21.73 14.54 -24.05
C LYS A 33 21.44 15.00 -25.48
N THR A 34 21.77 16.25 -25.77
CA THR A 34 21.69 16.77 -27.16
C THR A 34 22.94 16.40 -27.98
N PRO A 35 22.87 16.35 -29.32
CA PRO A 35 24.01 15.99 -30.18
C PRO A 35 25.27 16.86 -29.99
N GLY A 36 25.18 18.02 -29.39
CA GLY A 36 26.30 18.92 -29.10
C GLY A 36 27.00 18.67 -27.76
N GLY A 37 26.65 17.61 -27.03
CA GLY A 37 27.21 17.30 -25.69
C GLY A 37 26.55 18.07 -24.53
N ASN A 38 25.60 18.94 -24.80
CA ASN A 38 24.81 19.60 -23.76
C ASN A 38 23.78 18.64 -23.16
N VAL A 39 23.66 18.65 -21.84
CA VAL A 39 22.60 17.93 -21.12
C VAL A 39 21.47 18.89 -20.89
N GLN A 40 20.30 18.59 -21.47
CA GLN A 40 19.10 19.37 -21.23
C GLN A 40 18.26 18.64 -20.15
N GLU A 41 18.01 19.32 -19.06
CA GLU A 41 17.22 18.80 -17.95
C GLU A 41 15.75 19.20 -18.15
N ASN A 42 14.88 18.23 -18.37
CA ASN A 42 13.43 18.42 -18.33
C ASN A 42 12.93 17.99 -16.96
N VAL A 43 12.61 18.97 -16.13
CA VAL A 43 12.05 18.77 -14.79
C VAL A 43 10.55 18.98 -14.87
N LEU A 44 9.78 17.91 -14.65
CA LEU A 44 8.32 18.05 -14.56
C LEU A 44 7.96 18.52 -13.14
N PRO A 45 7.11 19.56 -13.02
CA PRO A 45 6.59 19.98 -11.72
C PRO A 45 5.73 18.86 -11.10
N ALA A 46 5.57 18.88 -9.78
CA ALA A 46 4.72 17.93 -9.08
C ALA A 46 3.29 17.98 -9.60
N GLY A 47 2.74 19.16 -9.73
CA GLY A 47 1.45 19.44 -10.35
C GLY A 47 0.29 19.55 -9.38
N GLU A 48 -0.87 19.85 -9.93
CA GLU A 48 -2.12 20.04 -9.22
C GLU A 48 -3.05 18.85 -9.43
N ILE A 49 -3.78 18.46 -8.38
CA ILE A 49 -4.82 17.44 -8.41
C ILE A 49 -6.17 18.16 -8.48
N TYR A 50 -7.04 17.71 -9.39
CA TYR A 50 -8.41 18.18 -9.55
C TYR A 50 -9.38 17.08 -9.15
N PHE A 51 -10.25 17.37 -8.19
CA PHE A 51 -11.31 16.48 -7.73
C PHE A 51 -12.63 16.87 -8.38
N LYS A 52 -13.17 15.99 -9.23
CA LYS A 52 -14.56 16.05 -9.67
C LYS A 52 -15.40 15.31 -8.64
N ALA A 53 -16.06 16.05 -7.79
CA ALA A 53 -16.71 15.54 -6.60
C ALA A 53 -18.02 16.29 -6.33
N GLU A 54 -18.72 15.91 -5.29
CA GLU A 54 -19.89 16.65 -4.79
C GLU A 54 -19.54 18.15 -4.61
N LYS A 55 -18.36 18.43 -4.06
CA LYS A 55 -17.75 19.76 -4.01
C LYS A 55 -16.44 19.72 -4.77
N ASN A 56 -16.43 20.20 -6.00
CA ASN A 56 -15.19 20.28 -6.78
C ASN A 56 -14.09 21.01 -6.01
N ARG A 57 -12.91 20.43 -5.99
CA ARG A 57 -11.73 20.93 -5.30
C ARG A 57 -10.48 20.77 -6.18
N SER A 58 -9.45 21.52 -5.85
CA SER A 58 -8.11 21.29 -6.37
C SER A 58 -7.06 21.57 -5.32
N ILE A 59 -5.89 20.96 -5.46
CA ILE A 59 -4.77 21.15 -4.55
C ILE A 59 -3.45 20.85 -5.25
N ASN A 60 -2.42 21.65 -4.94
CA ASN A 60 -1.08 21.37 -5.39
C ASN A 60 -0.40 20.30 -4.51
N ILE A 61 0.32 19.38 -5.12
CA ILE A 61 1.06 18.30 -4.42
C ILE A 61 2.07 18.89 -3.41
N ASP A 62 2.68 20.04 -3.72
CA ASP A 62 3.67 20.68 -2.86
C ASP A 62 3.10 21.18 -1.52
N GLU A 63 1.77 21.21 -1.35
CA GLU A 63 1.13 21.53 -0.08
C GLU A 63 1.26 20.42 0.98
N GLY A 64 1.62 19.20 0.54
CA GLY A 64 1.87 18.07 1.42
C GLY A 64 0.65 17.16 1.64
N ALA A 65 0.91 15.97 2.16
CA ALA A 65 -0.08 14.91 2.26
C ALA A 65 -1.26 15.29 3.19
N GLU A 66 -1.02 15.94 4.29
CA GLU A 66 -2.07 16.34 5.25
C GLU A 66 -3.14 17.20 4.58
N LYS A 67 -2.72 18.25 3.84
CA LYS A 67 -3.67 19.12 3.12
C LYS A 67 -4.36 18.43 1.96
N ILE A 68 -3.65 17.52 1.27
CA ILE A 68 -4.26 16.70 0.22
C ILE A 68 -5.38 15.86 0.83
N MET A 69 -5.12 15.17 1.95
CA MET A 69 -6.13 14.33 2.60
C MET A 69 -7.28 15.15 3.18
N GLN A 70 -7.02 16.35 3.70
CA GLN A 70 -8.09 17.28 4.10
C GLN A 70 -8.97 17.66 2.90
N THR A 71 -8.36 17.95 1.74
CA THR A 71 -9.08 18.28 0.52
C THR A 71 -9.94 17.11 0.02
N VAL A 72 -9.43 15.87 0.11
CA VAL A 72 -10.21 14.65 -0.18
C VAL A 72 -11.43 14.56 0.73
N SER A 73 -11.26 14.80 2.03
CA SER A 73 -12.38 14.79 2.99
C SER A 73 -13.40 15.88 2.69
N ASP A 74 -12.96 17.10 2.40
CA ASP A 74 -13.81 18.25 2.12
C ASP A 74 -14.57 18.16 0.79
N ALA A 75 -14.07 17.35 -0.16
CA ALA A 75 -14.69 17.16 -1.46
C ALA A 75 -16.02 16.38 -1.38
N GLY A 76 -16.21 15.55 -0.37
CA GLY A 76 -17.37 14.66 -0.26
C GLY A 76 -17.23 13.45 -1.17
N GLU A 77 -18.32 13.03 -1.83
CA GLU A 77 -18.29 11.93 -2.78
C GLU A 77 -17.49 12.31 -4.03
N ILE A 78 -16.45 11.54 -4.35
CA ILE A 78 -15.56 11.78 -5.47
C ILE A 78 -15.98 10.89 -6.65
N TYR A 79 -16.21 11.52 -7.79
CA TYR A 79 -16.59 10.83 -9.04
C TYR A 79 -15.40 10.57 -9.93
N ASP A 80 -14.43 11.49 -9.97
CA ASP A 80 -13.17 11.31 -10.72
C ASP A 80 -12.08 12.23 -10.18
N ILE A 81 -10.83 11.77 -10.22
CA ILE A 81 -9.65 12.55 -9.87
C ILE A 81 -8.76 12.68 -11.10
N GLN A 82 -8.35 13.91 -11.41
CA GLN A 82 -7.50 14.23 -12.53
C GLN A 82 -6.23 14.95 -12.04
N GLY A 83 -5.14 14.77 -12.77
CA GLY A 83 -3.90 15.52 -12.53
C GLY A 83 -3.69 16.55 -13.63
N GLN A 84 -3.01 17.62 -13.29
CA GLN A 84 -2.59 18.64 -14.25
C GLN A 84 -1.73 18.01 -15.36
N THR A 85 -2.03 18.33 -16.61
CA THR A 85 -1.26 17.85 -17.76
C THR A 85 0.20 18.33 -17.68
N ASP A 86 1.11 17.54 -18.25
CA ASP A 86 2.55 17.82 -18.28
C ASP A 86 3.19 17.96 -16.88
N THR A 87 2.64 17.26 -15.89
CA THR A 87 3.17 17.18 -14.52
C THR A 87 3.38 15.74 -14.09
N ASN A 88 4.05 15.54 -12.94
CA ASN A 88 4.24 14.22 -12.35
C ASN A 88 2.93 13.53 -12.05
N ILE A 89 2.00 14.21 -11.38
CA ILE A 89 0.71 13.63 -11.01
C ILE A 89 -0.17 13.37 -12.23
N GLY A 90 -0.13 14.26 -13.21
CA GLY A 90 -0.85 14.07 -14.48
C GLY A 90 -0.39 12.82 -15.21
N ASN A 91 0.92 12.64 -15.33
CA ASN A 91 1.50 11.44 -15.94
C ASN A 91 1.22 10.17 -15.14
N MET A 92 1.26 10.24 -13.81
CA MET A 92 0.92 9.11 -12.94
C MET A 92 -0.52 8.65 -13.19
N PHE A 93 -1.49 9.57 -13.15
CA PHE A 93 -2.90 9.21 -13.36
C PHE A 93 -3.18 8.77 -14.82
N ALA A 94 -2.52 9.38 -15.81
CA ALA A 94 -2.60 8.92 -17.18
C ALA A 94 -2.06 7.49 -17.34
N ASN A 95 -0.93 7.16 -16.71
CA ASN A 95 -0.36 5.81 -16.75
C ASN A 95 -1.28 4.78 -16.08
N ILE A 96 -1.93 5.13 -14.96
CA ILE A 96 -2.91 4.28 -14.29
C ILE A 96 -4.08 4.01 -15.23
N ARG A 97 -4.70 5.05 -15.82
CA ARG A 97 -5.81 4.88 -16.78
C ARG A 97 -5.41 4.06 -18.01
N ASN A 98 -4.24 4.35 -18.60
CA ASN A 98 -3.73 3.61 -19.74
C ASN A 98 -3.43 2.14 -19.42
N GLY A 99 -2.97 1.86 -18.20
CA GLY A 99 -2.76 0.50 -17.72
C GLY A 99 -4.07 -0.28 -17.62
N MET A 100 -5.11 0.34 -17.07
CA MET A 100 -6.44 -0.26 -16.95
C MET A 100 -7.14 -0.37 -18.30
N ALA A 101 -7.00 0.61 -19.19
CA ALA A 101 -7.57 0.59 -20.53
C ALA A 101 -7.08 -0.59 -21.39
N LYS A 102 -5.85 -1.06 -21.16
CA LYS A 102 -5.34 -2.29 -21.83
C LYS A 102 -6.10 -3.55 -21.43
N LEU A 103 -6.73 -3.54 -20.26
CA LEU A 103 -7.57 -4.66 -19.78
C LEU A 103 -9.01 -4.54 -20.27
N ASP A 104 -9.49 -3.32 -20.50
CA ASP A 104 -10.91 -3.03 -20.75
C ASP A 104 -11.22 -2.63 -22.21
N ASP A 105 -10.20 -2.41 -23.07
CA ASP A 105 -10.31 -1.90 -24.46
C ASP A 105 -11.03 -0.55 -24.59
N THR A 106 -11.37 0.11 -23.49
CA THR A 106 -11.99 1.44 -23.43
C THR A 106 -11.37 2.30 -22.34
N THR A 107 -11.27 3.61 -22.56
CA THR A 107 -10.81 4.58 -21.56
C THR A 107 -11.95 5.37 -20.92
N GLU A 108 -13.15 5.28 -21.47
CA GLU A 108 -14.26 6.18 -21.12
C GLU A 108 -14.86 5.91 -19.73
N ASP A 109 -14.78 4.66 -19.25
CA ASP A 109 -15.37 4.24 -17.96
C ASP A 109 -14.33 4.05 -16.85
N ILE A 110 -13.11 4.60 -17.01
CA ILE A 110 -12.04 4.45 -16.01
C ILE A 110 -11.95 5.73 -15.19
N HIS A 111 -12.39 5.66 -13.95
CA HIS A 111 -12.38 6.77 -13.00
C HIS A 111 -11.46 6.49 -11.81
N ILE A 112 -10.75 7.51 -11.34
CA ILE A 112 -10.03 7.46 -10.07
C ILE A 112 -10.96 8.04 -9.00
N THR A 113 -11.41 7.22 -8.06
CA THR A 113 -12.48 7.58 -7.13
C THR A 113 -12.03 7.78 -5.69
N ASP A 114 -10.80 7.40 -5.36
CA ASP A 114 -10.19 7.70 -4.07
C ASP A 114 -8.67 7.79 -4.21
N LEU A 115 -8.03 8.50 -3.31
CA LEU A 115 -6.57 8.52 -3.15
C LEU A 115 -6.19 8.56 -1.68
N LEU A 116 -4.99 8.02 -1.40
CA LEU A 116 -4.29 8.21 -0.15
C LEU A 116 -2.97 8.89 -0.44
N ALA A 117 -2.74 10.04 0.19
CA ALA A 117 -1.46 10.75 0.18
C ALA A 117 -0.76 10.57 1.53
N VAL A 118 0.56 10.35 1.49
CA VAL A 118 1.39 10.12 2.68
C VAL A 118 2.70 10.86 2.53
N ASP A 119 3.04 11.71 3.51
CA ASP A 119 4.35 12.35 3.55
C ASP A 119 5.44 11.33 3.90
N THR A 120 6.52 11.38 3.14
CA THR A 120 7.71 10.53 3.32
C THR A 120 8.98 11.36 3.17
N MET A 121 10.12 10.82 3.62
CA MET A 121 11.43 11.43 3.47
C MET A 121 12.30 10.55 2.57
N ALA A 122 12.79 11.09 1.47
CA ALA A 122 13.65 10.37 0.56
C ALA A 122 15.11 10.80 0.76
N PRO A 123 16.06 9.87 0.95
CA PRO A 123 17.48 10.20 0.92
C PRO A 123 17.89 10.53 -0.51
N VAL A 124 18.51 11.68 -0.68
CA VAL A 124 18.95 12.24 -1.95
C VAL A 124 20.44 12.50 -1.90
N LEU A 125 21.17 12.01 -2.90
CA LEU A 125 22.60 12.32 -3.03
C LEU A 125 22.80 13.79 -3.37
N ILE A 126 23.67 14.46 -2.60
CA ILE A 126 24.00 15.85 -2.85
C ILE A 126 24.88 15.94 -4.10
N SER A 127 24.42 16.68 -5.11
CA SER A 127 25.20 16.92 -6.31
C SER A 127 26.54 17.61 -6.00
N GLY A 128 27.64 16.98 -6.40
CA GLY A 128 28.99 17.48 -6.18
C GLY A 128 29.60 17.14 -4.82
N ALA A 129 28.94 16.37 -3.97
CA ALA A 129 29.52 15.87 -2.73
C ALA A 129 30.64 14.87 -3.02
N LEU A 130 31.83 15.10 -2.41
CA LEU A 130 33.02 14.27 -2.61
C LEU A 130 32.94 12.90 -1.93
N ALA A 131 32.07 12.76 -0.91
CA ALA A 131 31.98 11.57 -0.05
C ALA A 131 30.63 10.81 -0.17
N GLY A 132 29.80 11.10 -1.17
CA GLY A 132 28.50 10.46 -1.30
C GLY A 132 27.50 10.88 -0.22
N GLU A 133 27.61 12.13 0.23
CA GLU A 133 26.71 12.73 1.23
C GLU A 133 25.27 12.75 0.72
N THR A 134 24.33 12.46 1.60
CA THR A 134 22.91 12.49 1.31
C THR A 134 22.20 13.53 2.17
N CYS A 135 21.19 14.19 1.59
CA CYS A 135 20.20 14.95 2.34
C CYS A 135 18.84 14.23 2.30
N LEU A 136 17.95 14.59 3.23
CA LEU A 136 16.59 14.09 3.22
C LEU A 136 15.68 15.13 2.59
N GLU A 137 14.96 14.75 1.54
CA GLU A 137 13.95 15.60 0.91
C GLU A 137 12.54 15.10 1.20
N LYS A 138 11.63 16.06 1.43
CA LYS A 138 10.22 15.76 1.62
C LYS A 138 9.60 15.31 0.30
N ALA A 139 8.89 14.18 0.33
CA ALA A 139 8.16 13.61 -0.79
C ALA A 139 6.74 13.25 -0.38
N VAL A 140 5.85 13.10 -1.34
CA VAL A 140 4.47 12.62 -1.13
C VAL A 140 4.29 11.32 -1.88
N GLY A 141 4.04 10.23 -1.15
CA GLY A 141 3.61 8.96 -1.72
C GLY A 141 2.09 9.00 -1.95
N ILE A 142 1.64 8.57 -3.12
CA ILE A 142 0.22 8.56 -3.47
C ILE A 142 -0.18 7.16 -3.95
N ALA A 143 -1.26 6.64 -3.37
CA ALA A 143 -2.01 5.52 -3.90
C ALA A 143 -3.34 6.03 -4.44
N ALA A 144 -3.84 5.43 -5.53
CA ALA A 144 -5.10 5.80 -6.17
C ALA A 144 -5.99 4.57 -6.35
N MET A 145 -7.28 4.73 -6.07
CA MET A 145 -8.30 3.72 -6.31
C MET A 145 -8.94 3.96 -7.67
N VAL A 146 -8.95 2.92 -8.49
CA VAL A 146 -9.56 2.97 -9.83
C VAL A 146 -10.87 2.20 -9.82
N LYS A 147 -11.92 2.84 -10.32
CA LYS A 147 -13.19 2.19 -10.61
C LYS A 147 -13.30 1.97 -12.11
N THR A 148 -13.58 0.74 -12.50
CA THR A 148 -13.84 0.34 -13.88
C THR A 148 -15.22 -0.31 -13.98
N GLY A 149 -15.74 -0.48 -15.21
CA GLY A 149 -16.93 -1.30 -15.45
C GLY A 149 -16.73 -2.78 -15.11
N HIS A 150 -17.78 -3.57 -15.20
CA HIS A 150 -17.77 -5.03 -14.93
C HIS A 150 -17.02 -5.86 -15.99
N LEU A 151 -16.70 -5.27 -17.14
CA LEU A 151 -16.10 -5.94 -18.29
C LEU A 151 -14.77 -6.67 -18.01
N PRO A 152 -13.80 -6.14 -17.24
CA PRO A 152 -12.54 -6.84 -17.02
C PRO A 152 -12.71 -8.19 -16.35
N MET A 153 -13.56 -8.29 -15.32
CA MET A 153 -13.80 -9.54 -14.59
C MET A 153 -14.54 -10.55 -15.47
N GLN A 154 -15.50 -10.09 -16.27
CA GLN A 154 -16.21 -10.96 -17.22
C GLN A 154 -15.26 -11.53 -18.30
N LYS A 155 -14.38 -10.70 -18.85
CA LYS A 155 -13.34 -11.15 -19.82
C LYS A 155 -12.43 -12.21 -19.21
N ILE A 156 -12.01 -12.03 -17.96
CA ILE A 156 -11.19 -13.03 -17.24
C ILE A 156 -11.98 -14.32 -17.08
N ALA A 157 -13.24 -14.24 -16.64
CA ALA A 157 -14.12 -15.40 -16.47
C ALA A 157 -14.29 -16.18 -17.80
N ASP A 158 -14.59 -15.46 -18.89
CA ASP A 158 -14.77 -16.05 -20.22
C ASP A 158 -13.48 -16.71 -20.75
N LYS A 159 -12.33 -16.08 -20.51
CA LYS A 159 -11.03 -16.63 -20.88
C LYS A 159 -10.71 -17.91 -20.10
N LEU A 160 -10.92 -17.90 -18.78
CA LEU A 160 -10.75 -19.10 -17.94
C LEU A 160 -11.68 -20.23 -18.35
N LYS A 161 -12.97 -19.92 -18.64
CA LYS A 161 -13.94 -20.88 -19.16
C LYS A 161 -13.48 -21.50 -20.48
N THR A 162 -12.96 -20.69 -21.38
CA THR A 162 -12.51 -21.14 -22.72
C THR A 162 -11.23 -21.99 -22.62
N GLU A 163 -10.23 -21.54 -21.85
CA GLU A 163 -8.92 -22.20 -21.78
C GLU A 163 -8.92 -23.43 -20.87
N LEU A 164 -9.60 -23.35 -19.72
CA LEU A 164 -9.59 -24.42 -18.71
C LEU A 164 -10.82 -25.32 -18.76
N LYS A 165 -11.85 -24.99 -19.58
CA LYS A 165 -13.12 -25.68 -19.66
C LYS A 165 -13.83 -25.89 -18.33
N ILE A 166 -13.78 -24.87 -17.48
CA ILE A 166 -14.46 -24.79 -16.19
C ILE A 166 -15.52 -23.70 -16.24
N ASP A 167 -16.62 -23.89 -15.51
CA ASP A 167 -17.58 -22.82 -15.33
C ASP A 167 -17.06 -21.82 -14.33
N VAL A 168 -17.09 -20.54 -14.72
CA VAL A 168 -16.65 -19.41 -13.91
C VAL A 168 -17.80 -18.42 -13.77
N VAL A 169 -18.14 -18.12 -12.53
CA VAL A 169 -19.19 -17.15 -12.19
C VAL A 169 -18.55 -15.96 -11.49
N VAL A 170 -18.88 -14.74 -11.92
CA VAL A 170 -18.51 -13.51 -11.21
C VAL A 170 -19.56 -13.27 -10.13
N ALA A 171 -19.23 -13.59 -8.89
CA ALA A 171 -20.20 -13.66 -7.80
C ALA A 171 -20.54 -12.31 -7.17
N GLY A 172 -19.57 -11.36 -7.08
CA GLY A 172 -19.88 -10.07 -6.47
C GLY A 172 -18.66 -9.22 -6.07
N VAL A 173 -18.92 -8.21 -5.26
CA VAL A 173 -17.93 -7.26 -4.77
C VAL A 173 -17.12 -7.89 -3.64
N GLU A 174 -15.80 -7.70 -3.67
CA GLU A 174 -14.83 -8.27 -2.71
C GLU A 174 -15.21 -7.98 -1.26
N ALA A 175 -15.52 -6.73 -0.91
CA ALA A 175 -15.91 -6.34 0.45
C ALA A 175 -17.16 -7.07 0.96
N VAL A 176 -18.12 -7.38 0.08
CA VAL A 176 -19.30 -8.17 0.45
C VAL A 176 -18.91 -9.62 0.70
N MET A 177 -18.06 -10.18 -0.14
CA MET A 177 -17.58 -11.57 0.04
C MET A 177 -16.71 -11.69 1.28
N ALA A 178 -15.82 -10.71 1.52
CA ALA A 178 -15.04 -10.64 2.76
C ALA A 178 -15.94 -10.62 4.01
N SER A 179 -17.05 -9.87 3.94
CA SER A 179 -18.03 -9.79 5.03
C SER A 179 -18.71 -11.12 5.31
N LEU A 180 -19.17 -11.80 4.27
CA LEU A 180 -19.82 -13.13 4.39
C LEU A 180 -18.85 -14.17 4.98
N GLY A 181 -17.58 -14.11 4.63
CA GLY A 181 -16.57 -14.95 5.23
C GLY A 181 -16.24 -14.57 6.68
N ALA A 182 -16.10 -13.28 6.95
CA ALA A 182 -15.72 -12.77 8.28
C ALA A 182 -16.73 -13.14 9.37
N VAL A 183 -18.05 -13.11 9.08
CA VAL A 183 -19.10 -13.50 10.04
C VAL A 183 -19.02 -14.98 10.44
N THR A 184 -18.28 -15.80 9.74
CA THR A 184 -18.03 -17.20 10.15
C THR A 184 -16.97 -17.32 11.25
N THR A 185 -16.32 -16.21 11.63
CA THR A 185 -15.41 -16.17 12.80
C THR A 185 -16.21 -16.41 14.08
N PRO A 186 -15.83 -17.40 14.92
CA PRO A 186 -16.54 -17.70 16.14
C PRO A 186 -16.59 -16.49 17.09
N GLY A 187 -17.75 -16.26 17.70
CA GLY A 187 -17.96 -15.18 18.66
C GLY A 187 -18.29 -13.82 18.06
N THR A 188 -18.39 -13.70 16.73
CA THR A 188 -18.88 -12.47 16.09
C THR A 188 -20.35 -12.26 16.37
N GLN A 189 -20.74 -10.98 16.59
CA GLN A 189 -22.11 -10.52 16.83
C GLN A 189 -22.36 -9.27 15.99
N LEU A 190 -23.60 -9.11 15.54
CA LEU A 190 -24.05 -7.90 14.84
C LEU A 190 -24.43 -6.80 15.85
N PRO A 191 -24.18 -5.52 15.54
CA PRO A 191 -23.57 -5.03 14.31
C PRO A 191 -22.07 -5.33 14.29
N LEU A 192 -21.53 -5.62 13.11
CA LEU A 192 -20.13 -6.02 12.91
C LEU A 192 -19.49 -5.22 11.78
N ALA A 193 -18.41 -4.56 12.07
CA ALA A 193 -17.55 -3.98 11.03
C ALA A 193 -16.44 -4.95 10.63
N ILE A 194 -16.11 -4.97 9.37
CA ILE A 194 -15.06 -5.78 8.78
C ILE A 194 -14.07 -4.83 8.10
N LEU A 195 -12.79 -5.04 8.33
CA LEU A 195 -11.70 -4.39 7.63
C LEU A 195 -10.92 -5.42 6.83
N ASP A 196 -11.01 -5.36 5.51
CA ASP A 196 -10.18 -6.15 4.61
C ASP A 196 -8.96 -5.34 4.18
N MET A 197 -7.79 -5.80 4.60
CA MET A 197 -6.52 -5.13 4.38
C MET A 197 -5.68 -5.91 3.39
N GLY A 198 -5.80 -5.54 2.12
CA GLY A 198 -5.12 -6.18 1.01
C GLY A 198 -3.72 -5.62 0.70
N GLY A 199 -3.30 -5.82 -0.55
CA GLY A 199 -2.06 -5.25 -1.09
C GLY A 199 -2.25 -3.83 -1.60
N GLY A 200 -3.31 -3.58 -2.40
CA GLY A 200 -3.59 -2.32 -3.07
C GLY A 200 -4.62 -1.43 -2.38
N SER A 201 -5.61 -2.04 -1.73
CA SER A 201 -6.75 -1.37 -1.08
C SER A 201 -6.92 -1.78 0.37
N THR A 202 -7.62 -0.93 1.09
CA THR A 202 -8.19 -1.19 2.42
C THR A 202 -9.69 -1.00 2.31
N ASP A 203 -10.43 -2.08 2.48
CA ASP A 203 -11.87 -2.10 2.29
C ASP A 203 -12.58 -2.25 3.63
N ALA A 204 -13.70 -1.58 3.81
CA ALA A 204 -14.53 -1.78 4.99
C ALA A 204 -15.96 -2.13 4.63
N ALA A 205 -16.55 -2.96 5.48
CA ALA A 205 -17.97 -3.23 5.47
C ALA A 205 -18.53 -3.13 6.89
N LEU A 206 -19.77 -2.66 7.00
CA LEU A 206 -20.54 -2.69 8.25
C LEU A 206 -21.83 -3.46 8.01
N ILE A 207 -22.01 -4.56 8.74
CA ILE A 207 -23.25 -5.31 8.76
C ILE A 207 -24.05 -4.85 9.99
N THR A 208 -25.23 -4.31 9.74
CA THR A 208 -26.13 -3.85 10.79
C THR A 208 -26.99 -5.00 11.36
N GLU A 209 -27.66 -4.78 12.48
CA GLU A 209 -28.55 -5.78 13.10
C GLU A 209 -29.68 -6.25 12.19
N ASP A 210 -30.17 -5.37 11.30
CA ASP A 210 -31.19 -5.69 10.30
C ASP A 210 -30.63 -6.32 9.02
N GLY A 211 -29.32 -6.65 9.01
CA GLY A 211 -28.66 -7.34 7.90
C GLY A 211 -28.29 -6.48 6.71
N LYS A 212 -28.45 -5.15 6.79
CA LYS A 212 -27.96 -4.25 5.74
C LYS A 212 -26.45 -4.16 5.78
N VAL A 213 -25.83 -4.03 4.62
CA VAL A 213 -24.37 -3.93 4.46
C VAL A 213 -24.02 -2.59 3.83
N ALA A 214 -23.26 -1.77 4.56
CA ALA A 214 -22.58 -0.60 4.01
C ALA A 214 -21.15 -0.98 3.66
N ILE A 215 -20.64 -0.56 2.50
CA ILE A 215 -19.29 -0.88 2.04
C ILE A 215 -18.56 0.37 1.59
N THR A 216 -17.23 0.35 1.71
CA THR A 216 -16.34 1.36 1.13
C THR A 216 -15.02 0.75 0.72
N HIS A 217 -14.39 1.37 -0.28
CA HIS A 217 -13.09 1.00 -0.80
C HIS A 217 -12.15 2.20 -0.68
N GLN A 218 -10.98 1.99 -0.07
CA GLN A 218 -9.97 3.03 0.13
C GLN A 218 -8.68 2.67 -0.61
N ALA A 219 -8.12 3.67 -1.30
CA ALA A 219 -6.82 3.54 -1.94
C ALA A 219 -5.69 3.35 -0.93
N GLY A 220 -4.76 2.43 -1.21
CA GLY A 220 -3.55 2.24 -0.43
C GLY A 220 -3.67 1.17 0.66
N ALA A 221 -2.70 0.27 0.64
CA ALA A 221 -2.50 -0.80 1.60
C ALA A 221 -1.04 -1.28 1.57
N GLY A 222 -0.78 -2.59 1.62
CA GLY A 222 0.54 -3.18 1.76
C GLY A 222 1.58 -2.75 0.71
N GLU A 223 1.16 -2.48 -0.53
CA GLU A 223 2.03 -2.02 -1.60
C GLU A 223 2.57 -0.59 -1.34
N LEU A 224 1.72 0.30 -0.83
CA LEU A 224 2.16 1.65 -0.47
C LEU A 224 3.16 1.60 0.69
N VAL A 225 2.93 0.75 1.69
CA VAL A 225 3.89 0.55 2.80
C VAL A 225 5.26 0.11 2.27
N SER A 226 5.30 -0.87 1.37
CA SER A 226 6.57 -1.33 0.77
C SER A 226 7.26 -0.23 -0.02
N MET A 227 6.50 0.62 -0.73
CA MET A 227 7.04 1.76 -1.44
C MET A 227 7.63 2.81 -0.48
N LEU A 228 6.95 3.12 0.62
CA LEU A 228 7.44 4.07 1.62
C LEU A 228 8.74 3.56 2.28
N ILE A 229 8.78 2.28 2.68
CA ILE A 229 9.99 1.65 3.23
C ILE A 229 11.14 1.73 2.23
N GLN A 230 10.90 1.37 0.96
CA GLN A 230 11.90 1.44 -0.09
C GLN A 230 12.45 2.86 -0.25
N THR A 231 11.56 3.84 -0.29
CA THR A 231 11.90 5.24 -0.52
C THR A 231 12.69 5.82 0.65
N GLU A 232 12.19 5.67 1.88
CA GLU A 232 12.83 6.27 3.08
C GLU A 232 14.17 5.64 3.45
N LEU A 233 14.33 4.34 3.19
CA LEU A 233 15.60 3.65 3.41
C LEU A 233 16.55 3.71 2.21
N GLY A 234 16.09 4.26 1.07
CA GLY A 234 16.89 4.34 -0.16
C GLY A 234 17.25 2.96 -0.75
N LEU A 235 16.39 1.95 -0.54
CA LEU A 235 16.64 0.60 -1.01
C LEU A 235 16.54 0.51 -2.53
N SER A 236 17.49 -0.16 -3.15
CA SER A 236 17.50 -0.39 -4.60
C SER A 236 16.48 -1.45 -5.03
N ASP A 237 16.21 -2.44 -4.16
CA ASP A 237 15.33 -3.56 -4.42
C ASP A 237 14.03 -3.46 -3.59
N ARG A 238 12.89 -3.38 -4.31
CA ARG A 238 11.57 -3.39 -3.69
C ARG A 238 11.26 -4.69 -2.94
N HIS A 239 11.84 -5.80 -3.38
CA HIS A 239 11.65 -7.09 -2.71
C HIS A 239 12.18 -7.05 -1.28
N ILE A 240 13.32 -6.40 -1.04
CA ILE A 240 13.87 -6.21 0.32
C ILE A 240 12.92 -5.38 1.17
N ALA A 241 12.35 -4.28 0.63
CA ALA A 241 11.34 -3.50 1.35
C ALA A 241 10.10 -4.33 1.73
N GLU A 242 9.65 -5.20 0.83
CA GLU A 242 8.55 -6.14 1.08
C GLU A 242 8.89 -7.15 2.20
N GLN A 243 10.13 -7.65 2.23
CA GLN A 243 10.59 -8.54 3.30
C GLN A 243 10.72 -7.81 4.64
N ILE A 244 11.26 -6.58 4.64
CA ILE A 244 11.33 -5.72 5.85
C ILE A 244 9.92 -5.47 6.41
N LYS A 245 8.93 -5.26 5.57
CA LYS A 245 7.53 -5.11 5.99
C LYS A 245 7.02 -6.36 6.72
N LYS A 246 7.33 -7.55 6.20
CA LYS A 246 6.74 -8.84 6.64
C LYS A 246 7.40 -9.47 7.85
N TYR A 247 8.70 -9.27 8.03
CA TYR A 247 9.47 -10.05 9.01
C TYR A 247 10.11 -9.18 10.08
N PRO A 248 10.16 -9.70 11.34
CA PRO A 248 10.91 -9.04 12.40
C PRO A 248 12.42 -9.06 12.09
N LEU A 249 13.13 -8.12 12.71
CA LEU A 249 14.56 -7.93 12.51
C LEU A 249 15.37 -8.41 13.70
N ALA A 250 16.60 -8.83 13.40
CA ALA A 250 17.61 -9.07 14.41
C ALA A 250 18.99 -8.62 13.90
N LYS A 251 19.87 -8.25 14.82
CA LYS A 251 21.30 -8.01 14.57
C LYS A 251 22.11 -9.20 15.06
N VAL A 252 22.87 -9.82 14.19
CA VAL A 252 23.75 -10.94 14.54
C VAL A 252 25.00 -10.38 15.22
N GLU A 253 25.10 -10.52 16.54
CA GLU A 253 26.19 -9.97 17.35
C GLU A 253 27.35 -10.97 17.55
N SER A 254 27.04 -12.27 17.42
CA SER A 254 28.05 -13.35 17.42
C SER A 254 27.55 -14.53 16.59
N LEU A 255 28.40 -15.55 16.43
CA LEU A 255 27.99 -16.78 15.75
C LEU A 255 26.96 -17.62 16.53
N PHE A 256 26.66 -17.26 17.78
CA PHE A 256 25.77 -18.01 18.66
C PHE A 256 24.63 -17.20 19.26
N HIS A 257 24.58 -15.89 19.05
CA HIS A 257 23.47 -15.07 19.50
C HIS A 257 23.21 -13.89 18.59
N MET A 258 21.96 -13.43 18.61
CA MET A 258 21.49 -12.24 17.95
C MET A 258 20.68 -11.37 18.90
N ARG A 259 20.66 -10.08 18.64
CA ARG A 259 19.78 -9.11 19.32
C ARG A 259 18.57 -8.85 18.45
N MET A 260 17.40 -9.16 18.98
CA MET A 260 16.12 -8.88 18.34
C MET A 260 15.81 -7.38 18.34
N GLU A 261 14.96 -6.94 17.45
CA GLU A 261 14.53 -5.52 17.35
C GLU A 261 13.85 -4.98 18.63
N ASN A 262 13.27 -5.85 19.46
CA ASN A 262 12.73 -5.50 20.77
C ASN A 262 13.82 -5.44 21.89
N GLY A 263 15.09 -5.60 21.52
CA GLY A 263 16.23 -5.60 22.46
C GLY A 263 16.55 -6.95 23.12
N GLN A 264 15.69 -7.95 22.97
CA GLN A 264 15.93 -9.28 23.54
C GLN A 264 17.12 -9.97 22.85
N ILE A 265 17.95 -10.64 23.64
CA ILE A 265 19.04 -11.47 23.11
C ILE A 265 18.54 -12.91 23.02
N THR A 266 18.68 -13.46 21.81
CA THR A 266 18.32 -14.85 21.51
C THR A 266 19.57 -15.65 21.23
N PHE A 267 19.78 -16.75 21.97
CA PHE A 267 20.87 -17.69 21.76
C PHE A 267 20.43 -18.80 20.82
N MET A 268 21.31 -19.17 19.90
CA MET A 268 21.06 -20.21 18.90
C MET A 268 21.63 -21.53 19.38
N GLU A 269 20.95 -22.62 19.12
CA GLU A 269 21.44 -23.99 19.41
C GLU A 269 22.65 -24.38 18.53
N GLY A 270 22.74 -23.81 17.34
CA GLY A 270 23.83 -24.01 16.39
C GLY A 270 24.53 -22.71 15.99
N SER A 271 25.68 -22.85 15.34
CA SER A 271 26.43 -21.69 14.84
C SER A 271 25.69 -21.02 13.70
N ILE A 272 25.52 -19.70 13.79
CA ILE A 272 25.04 -18.85 12.68
C ILE A 272 26.14 -18.80 11.62
N GLU A 273 25.77 -18.81 10.35
CA GLU A 273 26.74 -18.71 9.27
C GLU A 273 27.55 -17.40 9.37
N PRO A 274 28.89 -17.46 9.23
CA PRO A 274 29.78 -16.29 9.40
C PRO A 274 29.43 -15.09 8.52
N ARG A 275 28.78 -15.30 7.37
CA ARG A 275 28.36 -14.20 6.46
C ARG A 275 27.34 -13.25 7.09
N PHE A 276 26.63 -13.67 8.12
CA PHE A 276 25.65 -12.84 8.83
C PHE A 276 26.23 -12.06 10.01
N TYR A 277 27.48 -12.36 10.41
CA TYR A 277 28.10 -11.68 11.56
C TYR A 277 28.15 -10.16 11.38
N GLY A 278 27.70 -9.44 12.39
CA GLY A 278 27.62 -7.98 12.41
C GLY A 278 26.50 -7.37 11.55
N ARG A 279 25.70 -8.20 10.87
CA ARG A 279 24.65 -7.74 9.95
C ARG A 279 23.27 -7.73 10.59
N VAL A 280 22.41 -6.86 10.06
CA VAL A 280 20.98 -6.90 10.31
C VAL A 280 20.34 -7.92 9.35
N VAL A 281 19.52 -8.79 9.90
CA VAL A 281 18.83 -9.85 9.18
C VAL A 281 17.34 -9.80 9.45
N MET A 282 16.54 -10.22 8.48
CA MET A 282 15.12 -10.49 8.61
C MET A 282 14.91 -11.96 8.94
N LEU A 283 14.01 -12.25 9.89
CA LEU A 283 13.75 -13.61 10.39
C LEU A 283 12.57 -14.20 9.62
N SER A 284 12.84 -14.79 8.45
CA SER A 284 11.81 -15.43 7.65
C SER A 284 11.62 -16.90 8.02
N GLU A 285 10.50 -17.49 7.61
CA GLU A 285 10.23 -18.93 7.79
C GLU A 285 11.28 -19.83 7.11
N SER A 286 11.89 -19.36 6.02
CA SER A 286 12.93 -20.07 5.29
C SER A 286 14.36 -19.83 5.80
N GLY A 287 14.51 -19.01 6.86
CA GLY A 287 15.82 -18.66 7.44
C GLY A 287 16.11 -17.15 7.41
N PHE A 288 17.37 -16.79 7.57
CA PHE A 288 17.79 -15.40 7.64
C PHE A 288 17.96 -14.79 6.25
N ILE A 289 17.33 -13.63 6.05
CA ILE A 289 17.53 -12.80 4.87
C ILE A 289 18.36 -11.59 5.27
N ARG A 290 19.53 -11.42 4.66
CA ARG A 290 20.45 -10.34 4.96
C ARG A 290 19.99 -9.04 4.30
N ILE A 291 20.14 -7.93 5.03
CA ILE A 291 20.05 -6.58 4.48
C ILE A 291 21.48 -6.17 4.07
N GLU A 292 21.67 -5.86 2.78
CA GLU A 292 22.99 -5.53 2.25
C GLU A 292 23.43 -4.11 2.61
N GLU A 293 22.46 -3.20 2.68
CA GLU A 293 22.66 -1.80 3.03
C GLU A 293 23.07 -1.67 4.50
N GLU A 294 24.02 -0.80 4.79
CA GLU A 294 24.48 -0.52 6.16
C GLU A 294 23.56 0.50 6.84
N ILE A 295 22.35 0.05 7.17
CA ILE A 295 21.34 0.86 7.84
C ILE A 295 21.18 0.36 9.29
N PRO A 296 21.18 1.25 10.31
CA PRO A 296 20.91 0.85 11.69
C PRO A 296 19.56 0.17 11.81
N MET A 297 19.50 -0.92 12.58
CA MET A 297 18.28 -1.71 12.77
C MET A 297 17.11 -0.85 13.31
N GLU A 298 17.41 0.03 14.25
CA GLU A 298 16.46 0.94 14.85
C GLU A 298 15.80 1.87 13.82
N LYS A 299 16.59 2.34 12.83
CA LYS A 299 16.07 3.16 11.73
C LYS A 299 15.15 2.37 10.82
N ILE A 300 15.49 1.10 10.54
CA ILE A 300 14.65 0.23 9.71
C ILE A 300 13.31 -0.04 10.41
N VAL A 301 13.35 -0.37 11.70
CA VAL A 301 12.15 -0.59 12.52
C VAL A 301 11.27 0.65 12.57
N GLN A 302 11.88 1.83 12.81
CA GLN A 302 11.16 3.10 12.85
C GLN A 302 10.42 3.36 11.53
N VAL A 303 11.13 3.32 10.40
CA VAL A 303 10.55 3.58 9.07
C VAL A 303 9.43 2.58 8.76
N ARG A 304 9.63 1.28 9.05
CA ARG A 304 8.62 0.25 8.84
C ARG A 304 7.34 0.54 9.65
N ARG A 305 7.48 0.82 10.96
CA ARG A 305 6.33 1.11 11.83
C ARG A 305 5.61 2.38 11.41
N GLU A 306 6.35 3.45 11.12
CA GLU A 306 5.77 4.71 10.64
C GLU A 306 5.03 4.54 9.32
N ALA A 307 5.58 3.78 8.37
CA ALA A 307 4.92 3.49 7.11
C ALA A 307 3.61 2.71 7.29
N LYS A 308 3.62 1.66 8.15
CA LYS A 308 2.43 0.90 8.50
C LYS A 308 1.36 1.77 9.17
N GLN A 309 1.76 2.61 10.11
CA GLN A 309 0.85 3.52 10.81
C GLN A 309 0.22 4.52 9.85
N LYS A 310 1.03 5.19 9.04
CA LYS A 310 0.56 6.20 8.06
C LYS A 310 -0.42 5.63 7.03
N VAL A 311 -0.29 4.36 6.67
CA VAL A 311 -1.15 3.73 5.66
C VAL A 311 -2.33 3.02 6.32
N PHE A 312 -2.08 2.03 7.16
CA PHE A 312 -3.15 1.15 7.66
C PHE A 312 -4.00 1.80 8.72
N VAL A 313 -3.40 2.53 9.67
CA VAL A 313 -4.20 3.20 10.71
C VAL A 313 -5.05 4.31 10.10
N THR A 314 -4.45 5.11 9.21
CA THR A 314 -5.19 6.18 8.52
C THR A 314 -6.35 5.63 7.70
N ASN A 315 -6.10 4.60 6.87
CA ASN A 315 -7.15 4.04 6.03
C ASN A 315 -8.21 3.27 6.83
N ALA A 316 -7.82 2.59 7.89
CA ALA A 316 -8.77 1.91 8.76
C ALA A 316 -9.77 2.89 9.38
N LEU A 317 -9.29 4.02 9.93
CA LEU A 317 -10.17 5.06 10.46
C LEU A 317 -11.06 5.68 9.38
N ARG A 318 -10.49 6.06 8.23
CA ARG A 318 -11.24 6.61 7.09
C ARG A 318 -12.31 5.65 6.59
N ALA A 319 -11.99 4.37 6.47
CA ALA A 319 -12.91 3.36 5.97
C ALA A 319 -14.04 3.08 6.96
N LEU A 320 -13.71 2.95 8.25
CA LEU A 320 -14.73 2.75 9.29
C LEU A 320 -15.64 3.98 9.44
N GLU A 321 -15.09 5.19 9.38
CA GLU A 321 -15.91 6.42 9.43
C GLU A 321 -16.91 6.49 8.28
N LYS A 322 -16.51 6.10 7.05
CA LYS A 322 -17.40 6.10 5.89
C LYS A 322 -18.55 5.10 6.00
N VAL A 323 -18.34 3.93 6.62
CA VAL A 323 -19.39 2.92 6.78
C VAL A 323 -20.19 3.11 8.06
N ALA A 324 -19.69 3.87 9.04
CA ALA A 324 -20.34 4.14 10.30
C ALA A 324 -21.62 4.98 10.09
N GLN A 325 -22.65 4.69 10.87
CA GLN A 325 -23.86 5.52 10.89
C GLN A 325 -23.51 6.95 11.30
N HIS A 326 -24.00 7.92 10.51
CA HIS A 326 -23.72 9.34 10.70
C HIS A 326 -22.22 9.68 10.73
N HIS A 327 -21.38 8.88 10.07
CA HIS A 327 -19.92 9.04 10.05
C HIS A 327 -19.28 9.13 11.46
N ASN A 328 -19.87 8.43 12.43
CA ASN A 328 -19.42 8.46 13.81
C ASN A 328 -18.87 7.08 14.23
N LEU A 329 -17.55 7.01 14.46
CA LEU A 329 -16.86 5.80 14.87
C LEU A 329 -17.40 5.19 16.19
N ASN A 330 -17.94 6.00 17.08
CA ASN A 330 -18.55 5.52 18.33
C ASN A 330 -19.78 4.63 18.11
N ASN A 331 -20.33 4.59 16.89
CA ASN A 331 -21.42 3.69 16.53
C ASN A 331 -20.94 2.29 16.08
N ILE A 332 -19.61 2.07 16.09
CA ILE A 332 -18.99 0.78 15.78
C ILE A 332 -18.47 0.20 17.10
N SER A 333 -18.96 -0.99 17.48
CA SER A 333 -18.50 -1.67 18.70
C SER A 333 -17.43 -2.71 18.43
N ASN A 334 -17.55 -3.41 17.29
CA ASN A 334 -16.72 -4.57 16.97
C ASN A 334 -16.17 -4.48 15.55
N VAL A 335 -14.87 -4.80 15.40
CA VAL A 335 -14.18 -4.85 14.12
C VAL A 335 -13.44 -6.19 13.99
N VAL A 336 -13.64 -6.86 12.85
CA VAL A 336 -12.88 -8.05 12.47
C VAL A 336 -11.91 -7.69 11.35
N LEU A 337 -10.63 -7.96 11.58
CA LEU A 337 -9.56 -7.74 10.61
C LEU A 337 -9.41 -8.96 9.72
N VAL A 338 -9.52 -8.79 8.41
CA VAL A 338 -9.31 -9.83 7.40
C VAL A 338 -8.32 -9.36 6.34
N GLY A 339 -8.02 -10.23 5.38
CA GLY A 339 -7.03 -9.97 4.35
C GLY A 339 -5.60 -10.33 4.76
N GLY A 340 -4.70 -10.27 3.79
CA GLY A 340 -3.30 -10.69 3.99
C GLY A 340 -2.53 -9.84 5.00
N SER A 341 -2.84 -8.54 5.11
CA SER A 341 -2.17 -7.65 6.07
C SER A 341 -2.69 -7.80 7.51
N ALA A 342 -3.81 -8.48 7.72
CA ALA A 342 -4.27 -8.86 9.06
C ALA A 342 -3.38 -9.96 9.71
N GLU A 343 -2.57 -10.68 8.91
CA GLU A 343 -1.57 -11.64 9.41
C GLU A 343 -0.25 -10.97 9.82
N ASP A 344 -0.07 -9.69 9.50
CA ASP A 344 1.15 -8.95 9.87
C ASP A 344 1.36 -8.94 11.38
N PHE A 345 2.62 -8.97 11.81
CA PHE A 345 2.98 -9.09 13.23
C PHE A 345 2.86 -7.77 14.02
N GLU A 346 2.71 -6.61 13.34
CA GLU A 346 2.58 -5.29 13.98
C GLU A 346 1.22 -4.63 13.72
N ILE A 347 0.65 -4.78 12.52
CA ILE A 347 -0.55 -4.03 12.09
C ILE A 347 -1.74 -4.25 13.02
N PRO A 348 -2.11 -5.49 13.39
CA PRO A 348 -3.25 -5.70 14.28
C PRO A 348 -3.11 -5.03 15.64
N GLU A 349 -1.91 -5.04 16.23
CA GLU A 349 -1.63 -4.37 17.51
C GLU A 349 -1.80 -2.85 17.37
N MET A 350 -1.22 -2.25 16.31
CA MET A 350 -1.39 -0.82 16.05
C MET A 350 -2.87 -0.42 15.90
N LEU A 351 -3.66 -1.25 15.23
CA LEU A 351 -5.10 -0.99 15.05
C LEU A 351 -5.87 -1.17 16.36
N MET A 352 -5.56 -2.18 17.16
CA MET A 352 -6.18 -2.38 18.48
C MET A 352 -5.90 -1.19 19.41
N GLU A 353 -4.66 -0.70 19.44
CA GLU A 353 -4.28 0.48 20.22
C GLU A 353 -5.04 1.74 19.76
N GLU A 354 -5.17 1.96 18.46
CA GLU A 354 -5.89 3.11 17.90
C GLU A 354 -7.38 3.03 18.16
N PHE A 355 -7.99 1.87 17.90
CA PHE A 355 -9.43 1.65 18.06
C PHE A 355 -9.90 1.67 19.52
N ALA A 356 -9.02 1.33 20.45
CA ALA A 356 -9.30 1.45 21.89
C ALA A 356 -9.68 2.90 22.31
N LYS A 357 -9.16 3.91 21.60
CA LYS A 357 -9.50 5.34 21.83
C LYS A 357 -10.98 5.63 21.55
N TYR A 358 -11.60 4.85 20.68
CA TYR A 358 -13.01 4.93 20.30
C TYR A 358 -13.88 3.87 20.96
N GLN A 359 -13.32 3.10 21.92
CA GLN A 359 -14.00 1.98 22.57
C GLN A 359 -14.42 0.85 21.63
N ILE A 360 -13.72 0.71 20.50
CA ILE A 360 -13.96 -0.34 19.50
C ILE A 360 -13.12 -1.56 19.86
N VAL A 361 -13.78 -2.72 19.97
CA VAL A 361 -13.11 -4.01 20.12
C VAL A 361 -12.68 -4.51 18.75
N CYS A 362 -11.41 -4.84 18.63
CA CYS A 362 -10.82 -5.29 17.37
C CYS A 362 -10.14 -6.64 17.52
N GLY A 363 -10.30 -7.52 16.55
CA GLY A 363 -9.65 -8.82 16.53
C GLY A 363 -9.39 -9.35 15.13
N ARG A 364 -8.42 -10.26 15.01
CA ARG A 364 -8.17 -10.97 13.75
C ARG A 364 -9.30 -11.94 13.45
N GLY A 365 -9.71 -12.01 12.18
CA GLY A 365 -10.62 -13.03 11.70
C GLY A 365 -10.02 -14.44 11.87
N ASN A 366 -10.82 -15.34 12.40
CA ASN A 366 -10.53 -16.77 12.45
C ASN A 366 -11.64 -17.48 11.68
N ILE A 367 -11.54 -17.46 10.37
CA ILE A 367 -12.59 -17.89 9.46
C ILE A 367 -12.95 -19.35 9.74
N ARG A 368 -14.24 -19.61 9.97
CA ARG A 368 -14.78 -20.94 10.35
C ARG A 368 -14.13 -21.54 11.61
N GLY A 369 -13.42 -20.74 12.39
CA GLY A 369 -12.72 -21.18 13.61
C GLY A 369 -11.41 -21.96 13.38
N LEU A 370 -10.99 -22.13 12.15
CA LEU A 370 -9.82 -22.95 11.74
C LEU A 370 -8.89 -22.26 10.75
N GLU A 371 -9.38 -21.28 10.02
CA GLU A 371 -8.66 -20.67 8.93
C GLU A 371 -8.29 -19.21 9.30
N GLY A 372 -7.14 -18.76 8.85
CA GLY A 372 -6.67 -17.41 9.12
C GLY A 372 -7.52 -16.33 8.41
N PRO A 373 -7.24 -15.05 8.71
CA PRO A 373 -8.00 -13.90 8.19
C PRO A 373 -7.95 -13.77 6.67
N ARG A 374 -6.98 -14.39 6.02
CA ARG A 374 -6.75 -14.36 4.57
C ARG A 374 -7.84 -15.06 3.78
N ASN A 375 -8.57 -16.00 4.40
CA ASN A 375 -9.55 -16.84 3.71
C ASN A 375 -10.97 -16.25 3.71
N ALA A 376 -11.17 -15.03 4.19
CA ALA A 376 -12.50 -14.42 4.30
C ALA A 376 -13.22 -14.34 2.95
N VAL A 377 -12.59 -13.76 1.92
CA VAL A 377 -13.20 -13.61 0.58
C VAL A 377 -13.53 -14.96 -0.03
N ALA A 378 -12.58 -15.93 0.01
CA ALA A 378 -12.78 -17.25 -0.55
C ALA A 378 -13.94 -18.00 0.15
N THR A 379 -14.02 -17.92 1.47
CA THR A 379 -15.13 -18.50 2.23
C THR A 379 -16.45 -17.81 1.93
N GLY A 380 -16.46 -16.49 1.81
CA GLY A 380 -17.65 -15.73 1.44
C GLY A 380 -18.20 -16.10 0.07
N LEU A 381 -17.32 -16.31 -0.91
CA LEU A 381 -17.70 -16.80 -2.25
C LEU A 381 -18.41 -18.16 -2.17
N VAL A 382 -17.87 -19.09 -1.39
CA VAL A 382 -18.48 -20.42 -1.20
C VAL A 382 -19.83 -20.31 -0.48
N VAL A 383 -19.91 -19.49 0.57
CA VAL A 383 -21.16 -19.27 1.32
C VAL A 383 -22.24 -18.64 0.44
N SER A 384 -21.88 -17.64 -0.37
CA SER A 384 -22.80 -17.01 -1.33
C SER A 384 -23.33 -18.02 -2.33
N TYR A 385 -22.45 -18.81 -2.95
CA TYR A 385 -22.84 -19.81 -3.95
C TYR A 385 -23.78 -20.87 -3.37
N ILE A 386 -23.50 -21.42 -2.19
CA ILE A 386 -24.39 -22.40 -1.52
C ILE A 386 -25.73 -21.77 -1.11
N GLY A 387 -25.75 -20.47 -0.78
CA GLY A 387 -26.95 -19.74 -0.41
C GLY A 387 -27.91 -19.49 -1.59
N GLU A 388 -27.38 -19.35 -2.80
CA GLU A 388 -28.17 -19.19 -4.03
C GLU A 388 -28.82 -20.50 -4.53
N GLU A 389 -28.26 -21.65 -4.17
CA GLU A 389 -28.81 -22.97 -4.54
C GLU A 389 -29.95 -23.44 -3.61
N ARG A 390 -30.30 -22.68 -2.58
CA ARG A 390 -31.42 -22.98 -1.66
C ARG A 390 -32.57 -22.03 -1.86
#